data_e33fa5412b1e3f53c2a8459272202536
#
_entry.id   e33fa5412b1e3f53c2a8459272202536
#
_cell.length_a   1.000
_cell.length_b   1.000
_cell.length_c   1.000
_cell.angle_alpha   90.00
_cell.angle_beta   90.00
_cell.angle_gamma   90.00
#
_symmetry.space_group_name_H-M   'P 1'
#
loop_
_entity.id
_entity.type
_entity.pdbx_description
1 polymer ?
#
loop_
_entity_poly.entity_id
_entity_poly.type
_entity_poly.pdbx_seq_one_letter_code
_entity_poly.pdbx_strand_id
1 'polypeptide(L)'
;MVTLTDWFDVSLELTYIRLLGLISYGLIVLGTIIFQIRISNKIRKTSVRSDSYLSFRLLYVAVAVIAGTYFSDHLGGFLGGSVMHSNFSVFLSVVGYTIAIYALNLFLLKIINFRMVIRRIIKVLAFIQVILLALTSVVYLAASFTDKVPAELTDYSVIIFGSIVVLATVFTIISMFSEARQTANKMIKLRLRLAAIGTIGILLEGVANIVQVILGMFDLAPEKYNSHIIPTLAVLFYTVFMFSYYYSLFPPMWLQRSSGVLPPSFIDLMKKQEELKKLGRTIS
;
A
#
# COMPACT_ATOMS: atom_id res chain seq x y z
N MET A 1 -32.67 -31.17 -12.26
CA MET A 1 -32.80 -30.58 -13.60
C MET A 1 -32.48 -29.11 -13.44
N VAL A 2 -31.25 -28.70 -13.80
CA VAL A 2 -30.83 -27.28 -13.73
C VAL A 2 -31.54 -26.60 -14.89
N THR A 3 -32.34 -25.59 -14.62
CA THR A 3 -33.07 -24.86 -15.65
C THR A 3 -32.15 -23.88 -16.37
N LEU A 4 -32.44 -23.56 -17.64
CA LEU A 4 -31.68 -22.57 -18.43
C LEU A 4 -31.62 -21.21 -17.72
N THR A 5 -32.60 -20.89 -16.89
CA THR A 5 -32.67 -19.70 -16.04
C THR A 5 -31.59 -19.67 -14.98
N ASP A 6 -31.28 -20.83 -14.36
CA ASP A 6 -30.21 -20.92 -13.34
C ASP A 6 -28.83 -20.66 -13.96
N TRP A 7 -28.64 -21.03 -15.24
CA TRP A 7 -27.41 -20.76 -16.00
C TRP A 7 -27.26 -19.27 -16.37
N PHE A 8 -28.36 -18.63 -16.74
CA PHE A 8 -28.36 -17.21 -17.11
C PHE A 8 -28.12 -16.31 -15.88
N ASP A 9 -28.74 -16.60 -14.74
CA ASP A 9 -28.55 -15.85 -13.52
C ASP A 9 -27.11 -15.97 -12.99
N VAL A 10 -26.52 -17.14 -13.01
CA VAL A 10 -25.14 -17.38 -12.61
C VAL A 10 -24.15 -16.67 -13.56
N SER A 11 -24.40 -16.66 -14.86
CA SER A 11 -23.52 -16.00 -15.84
C SER A 11 -23.59 -14.48 -15.72
N LEU A 12 -24.76 -13.92 -15.49
CA LEU A 12 -24.98 -12.47 -15.26
C LEU A 12 -24.28 -12.03 -13.97
N GLU A 13 -24.47 -12.76 -12.88
CA GLU A 13 -23.87 -12.46 -11.60
C GLU A 13 -22.32 -12.48 -11.69
N LEU A 14 -21.75 -13.48 -12.35
CA LEU A 14 -20.30 -13.59 -12.59
C LEU A 14 -19.76 -12.40 -13.41
N THR A 15 -20.54 -11.93 -14.39
CA THR A 15 -20.19 -10.79 -15.23
C THR A 15 -20.17 -9.49 -14.43
N TYR A 16 -21.15 -9.26 -13.56
CA TYR A 16 -21.17 -8.09 -12.67
C TYR A 16 -19.99 -8.08 -11.70
N ILE A 17 -19.64 -9.24 -11.15
CA ILE A 17 -18.51 -9.40 -10.23
C ILE A 17 -17.19 -9.01 -10.92
N ARG A 18 -16.96 -9.54 -12.11
CA ARG A 18 -15.75 -9.26 -12.89
C ARG A 18 -15.69 -7.79 -13.28
N LEU A 19 -16.82 -7.20 -13.65
CA LEU A 19 -16.92 -5.79 -13.97
C LEU A 19 -16.61 -4.91 -12.74
N LEU A 20 -17.11 -5.27 -11.57
CA LEU A 20 -16.81 -4.56 -10.32
C LEU A 20 -15.31 -4.62 -9.98
N GLY A 21 -14.69 -5.79 -10.12
CA GLY A 21 -13.25 -5.96 -9.96
C GLY A 21 -12.46 -5.11 -10.95
N LEU A 22 -12.84 -5.14 -12.22
CA LEU A 22 -12.22 -4.35 -13.28
C LEU A 22 -12.28 -2.84 -12.98
N ILE A 23 -13.44 -2.32 -12.62
CA ILE A 23 -13.61 -0.92 -12.25
C ILE A 23 -12.76 -0.59 -11.01
N SER A 24 -12.83 -1.43 -9.99
CA SER A 24 -12.13 -1.21 -8.72
C SER A 24 -10.62 -1.13 -8.89
N TYR A 25 -10.02 -2.12 -9.51
CA TYR A 25 -8.58 -2.13 -9.75
C TYR A 25 -8.14 -1.12 -10.81
N GLY A 26 -8.98 -0.85 -11.81
CA GLY A 26 -8.76 0.23 -12.78
C GLY A 26 -8.69 1.60 -12.11
N LEU A 27 -9.55 1.88 -11.14
CA LEU A 27 -9.51 3.12 -10.35
C LEU A 27 -8.24 3.22 -9.51
N ILE A 28 -7.75 2.11 -8.93
CA ILE A 28 -6.49 2.10 -8.19
C ILE A 28 -5.32 2.41 -9.12
N VAL A 29 -5.24 1.77 -10.29
CA VAL A 29 -4.19 2.03 -11.29
C VAL A 29 -4.22 3.49 -11.73
N LEU A 30 -5.39 4.01 -12.09
CA LEU A 30 -5.56 5.41 -12.49
C LEU A 30 -5.16 6.37 -11.35
N GLY A 31 -5.60 6.08 -10.13
CA GLY A 31 -5.24 6.84 -8.93
C GLY A 31 -3.73 6.89 -8.71
N THR A 32 -3.03 5.76 -8.82
CA THR A 32 -1.57 5.71 -8.67
C THR A 32 -0.85 6.53 -9.75
N ILE A 33 -1.32 6.50 -11.00
CA ILE A 33 -0.78 7.32 -12.09
C ILE A 33 -0.96 8.82 -11.78
N ILE A 34 -2.15 9.24 -11.37
CA ILE A 34 -2.44 10.64 -11.00
C ILE A 34 -1.53 11.09 -9.85
N PHE A 35 -1.35 10.28 -8.81
CA PHE A 35 -0.47 10.60 -7.70
C PHE A 35 0.99 10.67 -8.14
N GLN A 36 1.46 9.79 -9.03
CA GLN A 36 2.80 9.84 -9.60
C GLN A 36 3.06 11.15 -10.35
N ILE A 37 2.12 11.59 -11.16
CA ILE A 37 2.21 12.86 -11.89
C ILE A 37 2.27 14.03 -10.89
N ARG A 38 1.39 14.05 -9.89
CA ARG A 38 1.37 15.12 -8.87
C ARG A 38 2.66 15.18 -8.06
N ILE A 39 3.19 14.03 -7.66
CA ILE A 39 4.46 13.94 -6.93
C ILE A 39 5.61 14.46 -7.81
N SER A 40 5.68 14.00 -9.06
CA SER A 40 6.71 14.42 -10.00
C SER A 40 6.69 15.94 -10.24
N ASN A 41 5.51 16.53 -10.40
CA ASN A 41 5.34 17.95 -10.58
C ASN A 41 5.75 18.77 -9.33
N LYS A 42 5.46 18.26 -8.13
CA LYS A 42 5.92 18.90 -6.89
C LYS A 42 7.43 18.82 -6.72
N ILE A 43 8.03 17.66 -6.99
CA ILE A 43 9.49 17.48 -6.90
C ILE A 43 10.22 18.46 -7.86
N ARG A 44 9.72 18.59 -9.10
CA ARG A 44 10.30 19.53 -10.07
C ARG A 44 10.28 20.98 -9.58
N LYS A 45 9.20 21.37 -8.88
CA LYS A 45 9.05 22.75 -8.36
C LYS A 45 9.91 23.04 -7.13
N THR A 46 10.24 22.02 -6.36
CA THR A 46 10.97 22.21 -5.09
C THR A 46 12.48 22.06 -5.22
N SER A 47 12.99 21.70 -6.40
CA SER A 47 14.41 21.40 -6.69
C SER A 47 15.10 20.45 -5.71
N VAL A 48 14.35 19.85 -4.79
CA VAL A 48 14.84 18.93 -3.77
C VAL A 48 14.92 17.53 -4.37
N ARG A 49 16.09 17.16 -4.85
CA ARG A 49 16.44 15.77 -5.16
C ARG A 49 16.72 15.04 -3.85
N SER A 50 15.71 14.55 -3.17
CA SER A 50 15.95 13.66 -2.04
C SER A 50 15.63 12.23 -2.44
N ASP A 51 16.48 11.29 -2.05
CA ASP A 51 16.25 9.84 -2.21
C ASP A 51 14.95 9.35 -1.59
N SER A 52 14.41 10.12 -0.64
CA SER A 52 13.13 9.86 0.00
C SER A 52 11.96 9.90 -1.00
N TYR A 53 12.03 10.81 -1.98
CA TYR A 53 11.01 10.89 -3.04
C TYR A 53 11.10 9.71 -4.01
N LEU A 54 12.31 9.20 -4.26
CA LEU A 54 12.47 8.01 -5.08
C LEU A 54 11.80 6.79 -4.43
N SER A 55 12.06 6.56 -3.15
CA SER A 55 11.42 5.47 -2.40
C SER A 55 9.89 5.60 -2.41
N PHE A 56 9.39 6.82 -2.30
CA PHE A 56 7.96 7.10 -2.36
C PHE A 56 7.36 6.81 -3.74
N ARG A 57 8.05 7.20 -4.82
CA ARG A 57 7.62 6.88 -6.18
C ARG A 57 7.61 5.37 -6.43
N LEU A 58 8.63 4.64 -5.98
CA LEU A 58 8.68 3.18 -6.07
C LEU A 58 7.49 2.53 -5.36
N LEU A 59 7.06 3.06 -4.22
CA LEU A 59 5.90 2.55 -3.50
C LEU A 59 4.62 2.64 -4.34
N TYR A 60 4.38 3.77 -5.03
CA TYR A 60 3.21 3.91 -5.91
C TYR A 60 3.33 3.07 -7.19
N VAL A 61 4.52 2.90 -7.74
CA VAL A 61 4.75 1.97 -8.87
C VAL A 61 4.42 0.55 -8.46
N ALA A 62 4.86 0.13 -7.28
CA ALA A 62 4.57 -1.21 -6.75
C ALA A 62 3.06 -1.45 -6.61
N VAL A 63 2.31 -0.48 -6.05
CA VAL A 63 0.84 -0.56 -5.97
C VAL A 63 0.21 -0.62 -7.36
N ALA A 64 0.72 0.14 -8.33
CA ALA A 64 0.23 0.08 -9.70
C ALA A 64 0.49 -1.30 -10.34
N VAL A 65 1.62 -1.95 -10.05
CA VAL A 65 1.92 -3.32 -10.52
C VAL A 65 0.92 -4.30 -9.90
N ILE A 66 0.72 -4.27 -8.58
CA ILE A 66 -0.21 -5.16 -7.88
C ILE A 66 -1.63 -4.98 -8.45
N ALA A 67 -2.12 -3.76 -8.49
CA ALA A 67 -3.47 -3.48 -9.00
C ALA A 67 -3.61 -3.79 -10.49
N GLY A 68 -2.55 -3.61 -11.28
CA GLY A 68 -2.52 -3.92 -12.71
C GLY A 68 -2.63 -5.42 -12.99
N THR A 69 -2.02 -6.26 -12.15
CA THR A 69 -2.15 -7.73 -12.27
C THR A 69 -3.58 -8.18 -11.99
N TYR A 70 -4.19 -7.71 -10.90
CA TYR A 70 -5.59 -8.03 -10.62
C TYR A 70 -6.55 -7.46 -11.68
N PHE A 71 -6.29 -6.26 -12.19
CA PHE A 71 -7.03 -5.70 -13.31
C PHE A 71 -6.97 -6.59 -14.54
N SER A 72 -5.78 -7.10 -14.88
CA SER A 72 -5.60 -8.02 -16.03
C SER A 72 -6.36 -9.33 -15.87
N ASP A 73 -6.39 -9.88 -14.64
CA ASP A 73 -7.13 -11.11 -14.35
C ASP A 73 -8.64 -10.90 -14.52
N HIS A 74 -9.17 -9.81 -13.99
CA HIS A 74 -10.59 -9.49 -14.16
C HIS A 74 -10.94 -9.19 -15.62
N LEU A 75 -10.05 -8.51 -16.37
CA LEU A 75 -10.24 -8.24 -17.78
C LEU A 75 -10.26 -9.54 -18.59
N GLY A 76 -9.32 -10.46 -18.34
CA GLY A 76 -9.28 -11.75 -18.98
C GLY A 76 -10.56 -12.55 -18.73
N GLY A 77 -10.96 -12.63 -17.46
CA GLY A 77 -12.22 -13.29 -17.11
C GLY A 77 -13.45 -12.65 -17.74
N PHE A 78 -13.48 -11.32 -17.91
CA PHE A 78 -14.59 -10.61 -18.60
C PHE A 78 -14.63 -10.91 -20.11
N LEU A 79 -13.47 -11.01 -20.75
CA LEU A 79 -13.34 -11.32 -22.18
C LEU A 79 -13.50 -12.81 -22.52
N GLY A 80 -13.79 -13.65 -21.52
CA GLY A 80 -14.00 -15.10 -21.73
C GLY A 80 -12.74 -15.95 -21.87
N GLY A 81 -11.58 -15.41 -21.48
CA GLY A 81 -10.29 -16.12 -21.47
C GLY A 81 -9.39 -15.68 -20.33
N SER A 82 -8.39 -16.49 -19.96
CA SER A 82 -7.34 -16.03 -19.06
C SER A 82 -6.30 -15.25 -19.86
N VAL A 83 -6.12 -13.97 -19.54
CA VAL A 83 -5.07 -13.13 -20.14
C VAL A 83 -3.70 -13.54 -19.60
N MET A 84 -3.65 -14.04 -18.40
CA MET A 84 -2.43 -14.50 -17.75
C MET A 84 -2.67 -15.80 -17.01
N HIS A 85 -1.64 -16.66 -16.96
CA HIS A 85 -1.69 -17.83 -16.08
C HIS A 85 -1.83 -17.38 -14.63
N SER A 86 -2.75 -17.96 -13.86
CA SER A 86 -3.08 -17.53 -12.50
C SER A 86 -1.86 -17.43 -11.58
N ASN A 87 -0.98 -18.42 -11.61
CA ASN A 87 0.26 -18.42 -10.83
C ASN A 87 1.23 -17.31 -11.25
N PHE A 88 1.29 -16.96 -12.53
CA PHE A 88 2.13 -15.86 -13.01
C PHE A 88 1.60 -14.49 -12.57
N SER A 89 0.28 -14.33 -12.53
CA SER A 89 -0.37 -13.14 -11.98
C SER A 89 -0.05 -12.97 -10.51
N VAL A 90 -0.17 -14.04 -9.71
CA VAL A 90 0.20 -14.01 -8.30
C VAL A 90 1.70 -13.71 -8.12
N PHE A 91 2.57 -14.33 -8.94
CA PHE A 91 4.01 -14.01 -8.94
C PHE A 91 4.27 -12.51 -9.11
N LEU A 92 3.67 -11.86 -10.10
CA LEU A 92 3.82 -10.43 -10.33
C LEU A 92 3.29 -9.59 -9.17
N SER A 93 2.17 -10.00 -8.57
CA SER A 93 1.61 -9.34 -7.38
C SER A 93 2.59 -9.43 -6.20
N VAL A 94 3.17 -10.59 -5.93
CA VAL A 94 4.15 -10.79 -4.85
C VAL A 94 5.43 -9.99 -5.10
N VAL A 95 5.88 -9.88 -6.35
CA VAL A 95 6.99 -8.98 -6.72
C VAL A 95 6.62 -7.53 -6.42
N GLY A 96 5.40 -7.12 -6.76
CA GLY A 96 4.87 -5.80 -6.40
C GLY A 96 4.90 -5.55 -4.89
N TYR A 97 4.42 -6.50 -4.09
CA TYR A 97 4.49 -6.42 -2.61
C TYR A 97 5.93 -6.33 -2.09
N THR A 98 6.86 -7.08 -2.68
CA THR A 98 8.28 -7.03 -2.32
C THR A 98 8.84 -5.63 -2.52
N ILE A 99 8.57 -5.01 -3.67
CA ILE A 99 8.98 -3.64 -3.98
C ILE A 99 8.29 -2.65 -3.05
N ALA A 100 6.99 -2.83 -2.76
CA ALA A 100 6.24 -1.94 -1.87
C ALA A 100 6.81 -1.93 -0.45
N ILE A 101 7.04 -3.11 0.13
CA ILE A 101 7.60 -3.27 1.47
C ILE A 101 9.03 -2.72 1.55
N TYR A 102 9.86 -3.00 0.54
CA TYR A 102 11.21 -2.45 0.45
C TYR A 102 11.20 -0.91 0.38
N ALA A 103 10.40 -0.35 -0.52
CA ALA A 103 10.25 1.08 -0.70
C ALA A 103 9.71 1.78 0.55
N LEU A 104 8.73 1.16 1.23
CA LEU A 104 8.18 1.63 2.50
C LEU A 104 9.25 1.71 3.58
N ASN A 105 10.01 0.64 3.78
CA ASN A 105 11.05 0.59 4.80
C ASN A 105 12.19 1.59 4.49
N LEU A 106 12.58 1.74 3.21
CA LEU A 106 13.54 2.77 2.81
C LEU A 106 13.04 4.18 3.10
N PHE A 107 11.77 4.44 2.80
CA PHE A 107 11.13 5.73 3.07
C PHE A 107 11.17 6.04 4.57
N LEU A 108 10.75 5.08 5.40
CA LEU A 108 10.73 5.22 6.84
C LEU A 108 12.14 5.48 7.41
N LEU A 109 13.12 4.69 6.98
CA LEU A 109 14.51 4.80 7.46
C LEU A 109 15.20 6.11 7.04
N LYS A 110 14.76 6.74 5.96
CA LYS A 110 15.33 8.00 5.45
C LYS A 110 14.65 9.23 6.04
N ILE A 111 13.33 9.17 6.22
CA ILE A 111 12.55 10.34 6.67
C ILE A 111 12.50 10.43 8.20
N ILE A 112 12.52 9.28 8.86
CA ILE A 112 12.32 9.23 10.30
C ILE A 112 13.68 9.02 10.98
N ASN A 113 13.98 9.92 11.89
CA ASN A 113 15.16 9.79 12.72
C ASN A 113 14.85 8.86 13.91
N PHE A 114 14.65 7.55 13.62
CA PHE A 114 14.43 6.55 14.66
C PHE A 114 15.61 6.44 15.60
N ARG A 115 15.34 6.11 16.85
CA ARG A 115 16.38 5.68 17.79
C ARG A 115 17.20 4.54 17.18
N MET A 116 18.48 4.49 17.46
CA MET A 116 19.42 3.57 16.82
C MET A 116 18.98 2.11 16.91
N VAL A 117 18.41 1.70 18.05
CA VAL A 117 17.89 0.34 18.27
C VAL A 117 16.70 0.03 17.37
N ILE A 118 15.70 0.91 17.35
CA ILE A 118 14.48 0.76 16.51
C ILE A 118 14.88 0.73 15.03
N ARG A 119 15.79 1.60 14.62
CA ARG A 119 16.30 1.65 13.26
C ARG A 119 16.97 0.35 12.83
N ARG A 120 17.73 -0.30 13.72
CA ARG A 120 18.34 -1.62 13.45
C ARG A 120 17.28 -2.70 13.32
N ILE A 121 16.29 -2.73 14.21
CA ILE A 121 15.19 -3.70 14.18
C ILE A 121 14.42 -3.56 12.87
N ILE A 122 14.01 -2.35 12.47
CA ILE A 122 13.29 -2.11 11.21
C ILE A 122 14.12 -2.58 10.01
N LYS A 123 15.43 -2.36 9.99
CA LYS A 123 16.29 -2.86 8.91
C LYS A 123 16.30 -4.38 8.83
N VAL A 124 16.41 -5.06 9.96
CA VAL A 124 16.40 -6.54 10.03
C VAL A 124 15.04 -7.07 9.58
N LEU A 125 13.94 -6.50 10.08
CA LEU A 125 12.60 -6.89 9.68
C LEU A 125 12.37 -6.66 8.18
N ALA A 126 12.79 -5.52 7.64
CA ALA A 126 12.71 -5.23 6.21
C ALA A 126 13.46 -6.27 5.37
N PHE A 127 14.65 -6.66 5.80
CA PHE A 127 15.44 -7.68 5.13
C PHE A 127 14.74 -9.04 5.14
N ILE A 128 14.23 -9.47 6.30
CA ILE A 128 13.46 -10.71 6.43
C ILE A 128 12.23 -10.68 5.53
N GLN A 129 11.45 -9.59 5.55
CA GLN A 129 10.26 -9.45 4.71
C GLN A 129 10.57 -9.60 3.22
N VAL A 130 11.64 -8.94 2.74
CA VAL A 130 12.06 -9.01 1.33
C VAL A 130 12.48 -10.42 0.95
N ILE A 131 13.23 -11.13 1.81
CA ILE A 131 13.63 -12.52 1.56
C ILE A 131 12.40 -13.43 1.49
N LEU A 132 11.48 -13.34 2.44
CA LEU A 132 10.30 -14.20 2.47
C LEU A 132 9.40 -13.98 1.25
N LEU A 133 9.17 -12.74 0.86
CA LEU A 133 8.40 -12.42 -0.34
C LEU A 133 9.13 -12.88 -1.62
N ALA A 134 10.46 -12.75 -1.68
CA ALA A 134 11.23 -13.26 -2.79
C ALA A 134 11.13 -14.79 -2.90
N LEU A 135 11.19 -15.52 -1.79
CA LEU A 135 10.99 -16.97 -1.76
C LEU A 135 9.56 -17.34 -2.25
N THR A 136 8.53 -16.65 -1.77
CA THR A 136 7.16 -16.82 -2.27
C THR A 136 7.10 -16.58 -3.78
N SER A 137 7.73 -15.52 -4.28
CA SER A 137 7.78 -15.22 -5.72
C SER A 137 8.41 -16.37 -6.51
N VAL A 138 9.51 -16.96 -6.02
CA VAL A 138 10.17 -18.10 -6.68
C VAL A 138 9.25 -19.32 -6.73
N VAL A 139 8.51 -19.61 -5.65
CA VAL A 139 7.55 -20.73 -5.62
C VAL A 139 6.46 -20.54 -6.69
N TYR A 140 5.85 -19.36 -6.78
CA TYR A 140 4.83 -19.08 -7.79
C TYR A 140 5.39 -19.04 -9.21
N LEU A 141 6.61 -18.55 -9.40
CA LEU A 141 7.27 -18.58 -10.70
C LEU A 141 7.52 -20.03 -11.14
N ALA A 142 8.01 -20.87 -10.25
CA ALA A 142 8.21 -22.28 -10.52
C ALA A 142 6.87 -22.98 -10.86
N ALA A 143 5.81 -22.71 -10.11
CA ALA A 143 4.47 -23.23 -10.37
C ALA A 143 3.87 -22.73 -11.69
N SER A 144 4.32 -21.60 -12.22
CA SER A 144 3.88 -21.07 -13.52
C SER A 144 4.48 -21.81 -14.72
N PHE A 145 5.66 -22.43 -14.54
CA PHE A 145 6.37 -23.12 -15.62
C PHE A 145 6.38 -24.64 -15.49
N THR A 146 5.97 -25.17 -14.34
CA THR A 146 5.98 -26.62 -14.12
C THR A 146 4.75 -27.05 -13.34
N ASP A 147 4.04 -28.07 -13.87
CA ASP A 147 2.93 -28.72 -13.14
C ASP A 147 3.43 -29.61 -11.97
N LYS A 148 4.74 -29.61 -11.70
CA LYS A 148 5.35 -30.44 -10.64
C LYS A 148 5.31 -29.77 -9.25
N VAL A 149 4.99 -28.48 -9.17
CA VAL A 149 4.85 -27.80 -7.88
C VAL A 149 3.45 -28.06 -7.33
N PRO A 150 3.32 -28.74 -6.19
CA PRO A 150 2.01 -28.98 -5.58
C PRO A 150 1.32 -27.65 -5.26
N ALA A 151 0.00 -27.58 -5.48
CA ALA A 151 -0.80 -26.38 -5.17
C ALA A 151 -0.68 -26.02 -3.68
N GLU A 152 -0.64 -27.01 -2.81
CA GLU A 152 -0.50 -26.83 -1.35
C GLU A 152 0.80 -26.10 -1.00
N LEU A 153 1.88 -26.26 -1.77
CA LEU A 153 3.14 -25.56 -1.51
C LEU A 153 3.01 -24.06 -1.79
N THR A 154 2.27 -23.69 -2.84
CA THR A 154 1.99 -22.27 -3.12
C THR A 154 1.17 -21.65 -2.01
N ASP A 155 0.12 -22.32 -1.55
CA ASP A 155 -0.77 -21.84 -0.51
C ASP A 155 -0.06 -21.75 0.85
N TYR A 156 0.69 -22.76 1.25
CA TYR A 156 1.50 -22.73 2.47
C TYR A 156 2.55 -21.62 2.43
N SER A 157 3.16 -21.35 1.27
CA SER A 157 4.13 -20.26 1.15
C SER A 157 3.49 -18.88 1.43
N VAL A 158 2.27 -18.64 0.95
CA VAL A 158 1.53 -17.41 1.23
C VAL A 158 1.13 -17.33 2.70
N ILE A 159 0.60 -18.40 3.27
CA ILE A 159 0.14 -18.40 4.66
C ILE A 159 1.32 -18.19 5.61
N ILE A 160 2.40 -18.96 5.48
CA ILE A 160 3.52 -18.93 6.43
C ILE A 160 4.31 -17.63 6.25
N PHE A 161 4.77 -17.35 5.03
CA PHE A 161 5.63 -16.19 4.78
C PHE A 161 4.82 -14.89 4.85
N GLY A 162 3.59 -14.88 4.33
CA GLY A 162 2.69 -13.74 4.42
C GLY A 162 2.37 -13.40 5.87
N SER A 163 2.12 -14.37 6.74
CA SER A 163 1.86 -14.13 8.17
C SER A 163 3.05 -13.48 8.86
N ILE A 164 4.28 -13.91 8.56
CA ILE A 164 5.50 -13.29 9.11
C ILE A 164 5.65 -11.84 8.60
N VAL A 165 5.36 -11.61 7.31
CA VAL A 165 5.38 -10.25 6.72
C VAL A 165 4.34 -9.35 7.38
N VAL A 166 3.13 -9.86 7.63
CA VAL A 166 2.06 -9.16 8.35
C VAL A 166 2.51 -8.80 9.76
N LEU A 167 3.05 -9.73 10.53
CA LEU A 167 3.55 -9.48 11.89
C LEU A 167 4.66 -8.42 11.91
N ALA A 168 5.62 -8.49 10.98
CA ALA A 168 6.67 -7.50 10.86
C ALA A 168 6.11 -6.11 10.48
N THR A 169 5.06 -6.06 9.66
CA THR A 169 4.37 -4.81 9.30
C THR A 169 3.62 -4.23 10.49
N VAL A 170 2.96 -5.06 11.30
CA VAL A 170 2.33 -4.64 12.58
C VAL A 170 3.37 -4.01 13.50
N PHE A 171 4.53 -4.65 13.66
CA PHE A 171 5.62 -4.08 14.47
C PHE A 171 6.08 -2.72 13.94
N THR A 172 6.19 -2.57 12.63
CA THR A 172 6.55 -1.30 11.99
C THR A 172 5.51 -0.20 12.29
N ILE A 173 4.21 -0.53 12.23
CA ILE A 173 3.10 0.39 12.55
C ILE A 173 3.19 0.82 14.03
N ILE A 174 3.36 -0.13 14.94
CA ILE A 174 3.50 0.14 16.38
C ILE A 174 4.71 1.07 16.62
N SER A 175 5.83 0.81 15.97
CA SER A 175 7.03 1.63 16.07
C SER A 175 6.80 3.07 15.59
N MET A 176 6.07 3.26 14.48
CA MET A 176 5.69 4.59 13.99
C MET A 176 4.80 5.35 14.98
N PHE A 177 3.80 4.70 15.56
CA PHE A 177 2.94 5.34 16.55
C PHE A 177 3.69 5.65 17.85
N SER A 178 4.57 4.76 18.29
CA SER A 178 5.43 4.99 19.46
C SER A 178 6.34 6.19 19.26
N GLU A 179 7.02 6.29 18.12
CA GLU A 179 7.89 7.42 17.79
C GLU A 179 7.07 8.72 17.64
N ALA A 180 5.86 8.63 17.07
CA ALA A 180 4.96 9.77 16.97
C ALA A 180 4.50 10.31 18.34
N ARG A 181 4.43 9.45 19.37
CA ARG A 181 4.11 9.90 20.75
C ARG A 181 5.29 10.61 21.40
N GLN A 182 6.51 10.17 21.10
CA GLN A 182 7.73 10.66 21.75
C GLN A 182 8.31 11.90 21.10
N THR A 183 8.01 12.16 19.83
CA THR A 183 8.54 13.33 19.13
C THR A 183 7.84 14.61 19.53
N ALA A 184 8.63 15.63 19.89
CA ALA A 184 8.12 16.98 20.18
C ALA A 184 7.75 17.75 18.89
N ASN A 185 8.32 17.36 17.74
CA ASN A 185 8.06 18.03 16.47
C ASN A 185 6.69 17.64 15.93
N LYS A 186 5.73 18.57 16.00
CA LYS A 186 4.34 18.36 15.56
C LYS A 186 4.23 17.93 14.08
N MET A 187 5.09 18.44 13.19
CA MET A 187 5.08 18.06 11.77
C MET A 187 5.54 16.60 11.57
N ILE A 188 6.62 16.20 12.25
CA ILE A 188 7.10 14.81 12.21
C ILE A 188 6.05 13.88 12.81
N LYS A 189 5.44 14.26 13.92
CA LYS A 189 4.34 13.53 14.56
C LYS A 189 3.17 13.30 13.61
N LEU A 190 2.75 14.34 12.88
CA LEU A 190 1.67 14.24 11.90
C LEU A 190 2.05 13.29 10.75
N ARG A 191 3.25 13.45 10.19
CA ARG A 191 3.75 12.60 9.10
C ARG A 191 3.81 11.13 9.49
N LEU A 192 4.32 10.83 10.68
CA LEU A 192 4.39 9.47 11.23
C LEU A 192 3.02 8.83 11.38
N ARG A 193 2.04 9.56 11.92
CA ARG A 193 0.67 9.07 12.08
C ARG A 193 0.03 8.77 10.73
N LEU A 194 0.18 9.67 9.78
CA LEU A 194 -0.35 9.47 8.43
C LEU A 194 0.32 8.29 7.72
N ALA A 195 1.64 8.14 7.83
CA ALA A 195 2.35 7.00 7.28
C ALA A 195 1.89 5.68 7.94
N ALA A 196 1.68 5.67 9.26
CA ALA A 196 1.16 4.50 9.97
C ALA A 196 -0.25 4.13 9.49
N ILE A 197 -1.15 5.10 9.32
CA ILE A 197 -2.51 4.88 8.78
C ILE A 197 -2.43 4.29 7.35
N GLY A 198 -1.56 4.83 6.50
CA GLY A 198 -1.35 4.28 5.16
C GLY A 198 -0.82 2.85 5.19
N THR A 199 0.11 2.55 6.11
CA THR A 199 0.65 1.18 6.28
C THR A 199 -0.42 0.21 6.77
N ILE A 200 -1.39 0.65 7.59
CA ILE A 200 -2.55 -0.16 7.98
C ILE A 200 -3.36 -0.57 6.74
N GLY A 201 -3.53 0.32 5.75
CA GLY A 201 -4.20 -0.04 4.50
C GLY A 201 -3.53 -1.21 3.79
N ILE A 202 -2.19 -1.17 3.62
CA ILE A 202 -1.43 -2.29 3.02
C ILE A 202 -1.53 -3.56 3.89
N LEU A 203 -1.46 -3.42 5.22
CA LEU A 203 -1.58 -4.55 6.14
C LEU A 203 -2.93 -5.26 5.99
N LEU A 204 -4.02 -4.51 5.95
CA LEU A 204 -5.37 -5.07 5.84
C LEU A 204 -5.57 -5.78 4.51
N GLU A 205 -5.00 -5.27 3.45
CA GLU A 205 -5.03 -5.94 2.15
C GLU A 205 -4.22 -7.24 2.17
N GLY A 206 -3.02 -7.25 2.76
CA GLY A 206 -2.22 -8.46 2.95
C GLY A 206 -2.94 -9.52 3.81
N VAL A 207 -3.62 -9.10 4.89
CA VAL A 207 -4.45 -10.00 5.72
C VAL A 207 -5.62 -10.56 4.91
N ALA A 208 -6.30 -9.75 4.11
CA ALA A 208 -7.41 -10.20 3.27
C ALA A 208 -6.96 -11.28 2.28
N ASN A 209 -5.78 -11.13 1.66
CA ASN A 209 -5.22 -12.14 0.76
C ASN A 209 -4.89 -13.45 1.48
N ILE A 210 -4.31 -13.41 2.69
CA ILE A 210 -4.03 -14.62 3.47
C ILE A 210 -5.35 -15.32 3.85
N VAL A 211 -6.34 -14.57 4.30
CA VAL A 211 -7.67 -15.10 4.65
C VAL A 211 -8.30 -15.75 3.42
N GLN A 212 -8.19 -15.16 2.25
CA GLN A 212 -8.70 -15.73 1.01
C GLN A 212 -8.07 -17.09 0.71
N VAL A 213 -6.75 -17.22 0.83
CA VAL A 213 -6.05 -18.49 0.61
C VAL A 213 -6.51 -19.54 1.62
N ILE A 214 -6.61 -19.19 2.90
CA ILE A 214 -7.10 -20.10 3.94
C ILE A 214 -8.52 -20.58 3.64
N LEU A 215 -9.43 -19.66 3.29
CA LEU A 215 -10.82 -20.03 2.97
C LEU A 215 -10.89 -20.93 1.73
N GLY A 216 -10.04 -20.70 0.72
CA GLY A 216 -9.93 -21.54 -0.47
C GLY A 216 -9.45 -22.96 -0.13
N MET A 217 -8.42 -23.09 0.72
CA MET A 217 -7.90 -24.41 1.14
C MET A 217 -8.92 -25.29 1.86
N PHE A 218 -9.86 -24.69 2.55
CA PHE A 218 -10.88 -25.42 3.32
C PHE A 218 -12.24 -25.49 2.63
N ASP A 219 -12.35 -25.06 1.38
CA ASP A 219 -13.63 -24.95 0.65
C ASP A 219 -14.72 -24.19 1.42
N LEU A 220 -14.30 -23.30 2.34
CA LEU A 220 -15.21 -22.58 3.23
C LEU A 220 -15.86 -21.35 2.59
N ALA A 221 -15.34 -20.89 1.45
CA ALA A 221 -15.90 -19.73 0.76
C ALA A 221 -16.31 -20.10 -0.65
N PRO A 222 -17.59 -19.93 -1.03
CA PRO A 222 -17.98 -19.93 -2.41
C PRO A 222 -17.18 -18.89 -3.19
N GLU A 223 -16.75 -19.21 -4.40
CA GLU A 223 -16.01 -18.28 -5.30
C GLU A 223 -16.66 -16.89 -5.39
N LYS A 224 -17.97 -16.82 -5.19
CA LYS A 224 -18.74 -15.58 -5.14
C LYS A 224 -18.24 -14.58 -4.10
N TYR A 225 -17.90 -15.00 -2.88
CA TYR A 225 -17.47 -14.08 -1.83
C TYR A 225 -16.08 -13.51 -2.09
N ASN A 226 -15.17 -14.33 -2.60
CA ASN A 226 -13.81 -13.91 -2.92
C ASN A 226 -13.78 -12.85 -4.02
N SER A 227 -14.68 -12.97 -5.00
CA SER A 227 -14.73 -12.08 -6.15
C SER A 227 -15.47 -10.77 -5.93
N HIS A 228 -16.27 -10.62 -4.84
CA HIS A 228 -16.99 -9.38 -4.54
C HIS A 228 -16.35 -8.56 -3.43
N ILE A 229 -16.07 -9.20 -2.30
CA ILE A 229 -15.64 -8.49 -1.09
C ILE A 229 -14.21 -7.98 -1.24
N ILE A 230 -13.32 -8.82 -1.77
CA ILE A 230 -11.90 -8.46 -1.86
C ILE A 230 -11.64 -7.27 -2.79
N PRO A 231 -12.16 -7.19 -4.02
CA PRO A 231 -11.99 -6.02 -4.87
C PRO A 231 -12.52 -4.72 -4.22
N THR A 232 -13.66 -4.80 -3.54
CA THR A 232 -14.24 -3.64 -2.86
C THR A 232 -13.37 -3.19 -1.68
N LEU A 233 -12.92 -4.13 -0.86
CA LEU A 233 -12.00 -3.83 0.25
C LEU A 233 -10.65 -3.34 -0.25
N ALA A 234 -10.12 -3.90 -1.34
CA ALA A 234 -8.88 -3.46 -1.94
C ALA A 234 -8.93 -1.98 -2.35
N VAL A 235 -10.03 -1.53 -2.98
CA VAL A 235 -10.20 -0.10 -3.32
C VAL A 235 -10.14 0.76 -2.07
N LEU A 236 -10.83 0.38 -1.01
CA LEU A 236 -10.82 1.12 0.25
C LEU A 236 -9.40 1.19 0.85
N PHE A 237 -8.73 0.05 0.95
CA PHE A 237 -7.41 -0.05 1.56
C PHE A 237 -6.34 0.70 0.76
N TYR A 238 -6.34 0.57 -0.57
CA TYR A 238 -5.44 1.33 -1.44
C TYR A 238 -5.76 2.82 -1.45
N THR A 239 -7.03 3.21 -1.33
CA THR A 239 -7.40 4.62 -1.20
C THR A 239 -6.85 5.21 0.09
N VAL A 240 -7.06 4.53 1.22
CA VAL A 240 -6.48 4.94 2.53
C VAL A 240 -4.96 5.03 2.43
N PHE A 241 -4.31 4.03 1.84
CA PHE A 241 -2.88 4.04 1.61
C PHE A 241 -2.43 5.26 0.78
N MET A 242 -2.99 5.44 -0.41
CA MET A 242 -2.58 6.50 -1.34
C MET A 242 -2.71 7.89 -0.72
N PHE A 243 -3.86 8.21 -0.13
CA PHE A 243 -4.10 9.53 0.47
C PHE A 243 -3.25 9.74 1.72
N SER A 244 -3.15 8.76 2.60
CA SER A 244 -2.39 8.88 3.84
C SER A 244 -0.90 9.08 3.57
N TYR A 245 -0.33 8.34 2.65
CA TYR A 245 1.07 8.53 2.26
C TYR A 245 1.31 9.83 1.53
N TYR A 246 0.42 10.22 0.61
CA TYR A 246 0.53 11.52 -0.06
C TYR A 246 0.50 12.66 0.95
N TYR A 247 -0.44 12.63 1.90
CA TYR A 247 -0.54 13.66 2.93
C TYR A 247 0.56 13.58 4.00
N SER A 248 1.19 12.43 4.19
CA SER A 248 2.37 12.34 5.05
C SER A 248 3.53 13.19 4.52
N LEU A 249 3.69 13.27 3.20
CA LEU A 249 4.71 14.13 2.57
C LEU A 249 4.25 15.58 2.37
N PHE A 250 3.01 15.73 1.94
CA PHE A 250 2.42 17.01 1.53
C PHE A 250 1.14 17.29 2.31
N PRO A 251 1.22 17.44 3.64
CA PRO A 251 0.02 17.65 4.44
C PRO A 251 -0.67 18.96 4.03
N PRO A 252 -1.99 18.93 3.74
CA PRO A 252 -2.74 20.13 3.39
C PRO A 252 -2.82 21.09 4.59
N MET A 253 -2.98 22.38 4.31
CA MET A 253 -2.97 23.41 5.37
C MET A 253 -4.00 23.19 6.46
N TRP A 254 -5.20 22.69 6.12
CA TRP A 254 -6.23 22.37 7.09
C TRP A 254 -5.79 21.29 8.09
N LEU A 255 -5.09 20.26 7.59
CA LEU A 255 -4.58 19.17 8.42
C LEU A 255 -3.41 19.63 9.29
N GLN A 256 -2.56 20.53 8.78
CA GLN A 256 -1.49 21.15 9.56
C GLN A 256 -2.06 21.98 10.70
N ARG A 257 -3.08 22.80 10.41
CA ARG A 257 -3.76 23.64 11.42
C ARG A 257 -4.45 22.80 12.50
N SER A 258 -5.22 21.79 12.12
CA SER A 258 -5.90 20.90 13.07
C SER A 258 -4.92 20.11 13.96
N SER A 259 -3.71 19.87 13.47
CA SER A 259 -2.63 19.21 14.24
C SER A 259 -1.75 20.19 15.02
N GLY A 260 -2.09 21.47 15.04
CA GLY A 260 -1.33 22.51 15.71
C GLY A 260 0.04 22.80 15.07
N VAL A 261 0.19 22.49 13.78
CA VAL A 261 1.35 22.84 12.96
C VAL A 261 1.05 24.17 12.30
N LEU A 262 1.83 25.19 12.62
CA LEU A 262 1.70 26.50 11.98
C LEU A 262 2.35 26.45 10.58
N PRO A 263 1.71 27.04 9.54
CA PRO A 263 2.32 27.14 8.23
C PRO A 263 3.60 27.98 8.29
N PRO A 264 4.62 27.68 7.47
CA PRO A 264 5.89 28.39 7.45
C PRO A 264 5.74 29.92 7.33
N SER A 265 4.80 30.38 6.49
CA SER A 265 4.47 31.80 6.34
C SER A 265 3.97 32.46 7.64
N PHE A 266 3.31 31.73 8.49
CA PHE A 266 2.84 32.23 9.80
C PHE A 266 4.00 32.29 10.81
N ILE A 267 4.89 31.33 10.77
CA ILE A 267 6.10 31.31 11.60
C ILE A 267 7.01 32.48 11.22
N ASP A 268 7.17 32.72 9.92
CA ASP A 268 7.98 33.82 9.41
C ASP A 268 7.37 35.18 9.77
N LEU A 269 6.04 35.31 9.71
CA LEU A 269 5.31 36.49 10.18
C LEU A 269 5.48 36.73 11.67
N MET A 270 5.39 35.67 12.49
CA MET A 270 5.60 35.79 13.93
C MET A 270 7.04 36.17 14.27
N LYS A 271 8.04 35.58 13.61
CA LYS A 271 9.45 35.97 13.78
C LYS A 271 9.67 37.43 13.41
N LYS A 272 9.12 37.85 12.30
CA LYS A 272 9.20 39.24 11.83
C LYS A 272 8.51 40.23 12.80
N GLN A 273 7.38 39.80 13.41
CA GLN A 273 6.73 40.60 14.47
C GLN A 273 7.56 40.66 15.76
N GLU A 274 8.21 39.58 16.15
CA GLU A 274 9.11 39.56 17.30
C GLU A 274 10.35 40.44 17.09
N GLU A 275 10.93 40.37 15.88
CA GLU A 275 12.06 41.24 15.50
C GLU A 275 11.66 42.71 15.50
N LEU A 276 10.49 43.04 14.97
CA LEU A 276 9.95 44.42 14.98
C LEU A 276 9.65 44.91 16.40
N LYS A 277 9.13 44.03 17.27
CA LYS A 277 8.95 44.37 18.69
C LYS A 277 10.28 44.63 19.40
N LYS A 278 11.31 43.83 19.13
CA LYS A 278 12.68 44.06 19.67
C LYS A 278 13.29 45.36 19.16
N LEU A 279 12.92 45.82 17.98
CA LEU A 279 13.36 47.09 17.40
C LEU A 279 12.48 48.30 17.83
N GLY A 280 11.55 48.12 18.77
CA GLY A 280 10.66 49.18 19.26
C GLY A 280 9.67 49.71 18.22
N ARG A 281 9.45 48.97 17.12
CA ARG A 281 8.48 49.34 16.07
C ARG A 281 7.19 48.54 16.29
N THR A 282 6.17 49.17 16.78
CA THR A 282 4.80 48.64 16.83
C THR A 282 4.19 48.76 15.41
N ILE A 283 3.69 47.66 14.88
CA ILE A 283 2.87 47.70 13.67
C ILE A 283 1.48 48.14 14.11
N SER A 284 1.07 49.34 13.72
CA SER A 284 -0.31 49.85 13.81
C SER A 284 -1.19 49.21 12.75
#